data_f4fdc41becc2baa6c3d88901b0e0c6d4
#
_entry.id   f4fdc41becc2baa6c3d88901b0e0c6d4
#
_cell.length_a   1.000
_cell.length_b   1.000
_cell.length_c   1.000
_cell.angle_alpha   90.00
_cell.angle_beta   90.00
_cell.angle_gamma   90.00
#
_symmetry.space_group_name_H-M   'P 1'
#
loop_
_entity.id
_entity.type
_entity.pdbx_description
1 polymer ?
#
loop_
_entity_poly.entity_id
_entity_poly.type
_entity_poly.pdbx_seq_one_letter_code
_entity_poly.pdbx_strand_id
1 'polypeptide(L)'
;MSEAQKELLGDLLKATSRSFYLTLRVLPAAVRPQIGLAYLLARTTDTIADKEIVPLEQRLDALQNLRERILGSSTAPLDFGDLARQQGSPAERVLLEKVEASLAQFKSLSPANLKLVREVLITITSGQELDLRRFGGIAKPPEGGTPNVVALQTDAELDDYTYRVAGCVGEFWTKICRARLFPTAPLDDARLLADSVRFGKGLQLVNILRDLPADLRKGRCYLPADKLTEAGLTPADLLELANETRLRPLYDRYLDKAEAHLHAGWAYTNALPWRCARARLACAWPILIGVKTIQRLLAANVLDPQQRVKISRREVRQLMAWSVVSYPWPVAWRRMVLAPASGLGKAVASGADLT
;
A
#
# COMPACT_ATOMS: atom_id res chain seq x y z
N MET A 1 8.94 9.45 25.63
CA MET A 1 9.21 8.18 24.91
C MET A 1 10.30 7.44 25.68
N SER A 2 10.09 6.18 26.05
CA SER A 2 11.12 5.32 26.60
C SER A 2 12.22 5.05 25.58
N GLU A 3 13.39 4.56 26.01
CA GLU A 3 14.50 4.24 25.10
C GLU A 3 14.09 3.16 24.08
N ALA A 4 13.38 2.13 24.52
CA ALA A 4 12.80 1.10 23.64
C ALA A 4 11.83 1.68 22.59
N GLN A 5 11.02 2.69 22.96
CA GLN A 5 10.16 3.38 22.00
C GLN A 5 10.95 4.19 20.97
N LYS A 6 12.07 4.81 21.36
CA LYS A 6 12.93 5.56 20.43
C LYS A 6 13.59 4.63 19.44
N GLU A 7 14.07 3.48 19.90
CA GLU A 7 14.67 2.46 19.04
C GLU A 7 13.67 1.93 18.00
N LEU A 8 12.48 1.51 18.45
CA LEU A 8 11.44 0.95 17.55
C LEU A 8 10.86 2.00 16.59
N LEU A 9 10.38 3.12 17.12
CA LEU A 9 9.68 4.15 16.33
C LEU A 9 10.62 5.20 15.72
N GLY A 10 11.92 5.10 15.96
CA GLY A 10 12.96 5.91 15.36
C GLY A 10 13.75 5.13 14.32
N ASP A 11 14.79 4.43 14.77
CA ASP A 11 15.78 3.81 13.89
C ASP A 11 15.24 2.63 13.10
N LEU A 12 14.54 1.70 13.75
CA LEU A 12 13.95 0.54 13.07
C LEU A 12 12.86 0.98 12.09
N LEU A 13 11.97 1.88 12.49
CA LEU A 13 10.95 2.44 11.59
C LEU A 13 11.57 3.13 10.38
N LYS A 14 12.65 3.89 10.56
CA LYS A 14 13.40 4.53 9.48
C LYS A 14 14.03 3.52 8.52
N ALA A 15 14.64 2.47 9.08
CA ALA A 15 15.34 1.46 8.29
C ALA A 15 14.37 0.60 7.46
N THR A 16 13.17 0.31 7.98
CA THR A 16 12.18 -0.58 7.34
C THR A 16 11.19 0.15 6.43
N SER A 17 10.90 1.45 6.67
CA SER A 17 9.83 2.17 5.96
C SER A 17 10.26 2.90 4.67
N ARG A 18 11.55 2.93 4.34
CA ARG A 18 12.08 3.48 3.07
C ARG A 18 11.47 4.87 2.74
N SER A 19 10.76 4.98 1.60
CA SER A 19 10.12 6.26 1.17
C SER A 19 8.95 6.67 2.07
N PHE A 20 8.25 5.72 2.68
CA PHE A 20 7.12 5.99 3.59
C PHE A 20 7.57 6.64 4.91
N TYR A 21 8.86 6.53 5.28
CA TYR A 21 9.41 7.20 6.45
C TYR A 21 9.18 8.71 6.46
N LEU A 22 9.26 9.36 5.30
CA LEU A 22 9.03 10.81 5.20
C LEU A 22 7.59 11.18 5.56
N THR A 23 6.63 10.36 5.13
CA THR A 23 5.22 10.48 5.51
C THR A 23 5.04 10.32 7.03
N LEU A 24 5.64 9.28 7.62
CA LEU A 24 5.56 9.05 9.06
C LEU A 24 6.24 10.18 9.87
N ARG A 25 7.36 10.69 9.39
CA ARG A 25 8.12 11.75 10.06
C ARG A 25 7.37 13.08 10.10
N VAL A 26 6.60 13.40 9.05
CA VAL A 26 5.82 14.66 9.01
C VAL A 26 4.59 14.61 9.91
N LEU A 27 4.12 13.44 10.32
CA LEU A 27 2.93 13.30 11.15
C LEU A 27 3.03 14.05 12.48
N PRO A 28 1.89 14.62 12.96
CA PRO A 28 1.79 15.16 14.32
C PRO A 28 2.12 14.10 15.37
N ALA A 29 2.75 14.53 16.48
CA ALA A 29 3.14 13.63 17.58
C ALA A 29 1.93 12.87 18.19
N ALA A 30 0.73 13.46 18.12
CA ALA A 30 -0.49 12.85 18.66
C ALA A 30 -0.90 11.53 17.96
N VAL A 31 -0.51 11.32 16.69
CA VAL A 31 -0.91 10.14 15.90
C VAL A 31 0.28 9.30 15.44
N ARG A 32 1.49 9.85 15.42
CA ARG A 32 2.69 9.17 14.91
C ARG A 32 3.02 7.86 15.61
N PRO A 33 2.96 7.73 16.95
CA PRO A 33 3.29 6.46 17.63
C PRO A 33 2.35 5.33 17.22
N GLN A 34 1.04 5.58 17.15
CA GLN A 34 0.04 4.57 16.80
C GLN A 34 0.20 4.10 15.35
N ILE A 35 0.35 5.05 14.43
CA ILE A 35 0.52 4.76 13.00
C ILE A 35 1.88 4.10 12.76
N GLY A 36 2.95 4.56 13.41
CA GLY A 36 4.27 3.96 13.30
C GLY A 36 4.33 2.53 13.80
N LEU A 37 3.66 2.24 14.92
CA LEU A 37 3.58 0.90 15.48
C LEU A 37 2.73 -0.05 14.61
N ALA A 38 1.57 0.41 14.14
CA ALA A 38 0.76 -0.33 13.17
C ALA A 38 1.57 -0.66 11.91
N TYR A 39 2.34 0.30 11.40
CA TYR A 39 3.23 0.09 10.26
C TYR A 39 4.32 -0.97 10.55
N LEU A 40 5.00 -0.92 11.70
CA LEU A 40 6.03 -1.91 12.04
C LEU A 40 5.46 -3.32 12.11
N LEU A 41 4.32 -3.51 12.77
CA LEU A 41 3.66 -4.81 12.86
C LEU A 41 3.15 -5.31 11.50
N ALA A 42 2.56 -4.43 10.67
CA ALA A 42 2.20 -4.77 9.30
C ALA A 42 3.43 -5.11 8.44
N ARG A 43 4.56 -4.40 8.63
CA ARG A 43 5.80 -4.73 7.93
C ARG A 43 6.40 -6.06 8.38
N THR A 44 6.18 -6.44 9.66
CA THR A 44 6.57 -7.76 10.16
C THR A 44 5.80 -8.86 9.44
N THR A 45 4.49 -8.71 9.26
CA THR A 45 3.66 -9.69 8.51
C THR A 45 4.05 -9.76 7.04
N ASP A 46 4.35 -8.63 6.37
CA ASP A 46 4.91 -8.59 5.02
C ASP A 46 6.23 -9.36 4.92
N THR A 47 7.14 -9.10 5.88
CA THR A 47 8.47 -9.73 5.90
C THR A 47 8.38 -11.25 6.06
N ILE A 48 7.42 -11.76 6.82
CA ILE A 48 7.13 -13.19 6.95
C ILE A 48 6.58 -13.73 5.61
N ALA A 49 5.61 -13.03 5.02
CA ALA A 49 4.94 -13.48 3.80
C ALA A 49 5.88 -13.51 2.57
N ASP A 50 6.76 -12.52 2.43
CA ASP A 50 7.60 -12.34 1.24
C ASP A 50 8.78 -13.30 1.13
N LYS A 51 9.07 -14.14 2.15
CA LYS A 51 10.28 -14.96 2.19
C LYS A 51 10.10 -16.31 1.46
N GLU A 52 10.28 -16.29 0.15
CA GLU A 52 10.09 -17.47 -0.72
C GLU A 52 11.05 -18.66 -0.45
N ILE A 53 12.17 -18.43 0.28
CA ILE A 53 13.11 -19.51 0.66
C ILE A 53 12.53 -20.37 1.79
N VAL A 54 11.64 -19.81 2.61
CA VAL A 54 10.98 -20.53 3.71
C VAL A 54 9.76 -21.27 3.16
N PRO A 55 9.55 -22.54 3.54
CA PRO A 55 8.37 -23.30 3.14
C PRO A 55 7.05 -22.55 3.41
N LEU A 56 6.07 -22.74 2.52
CA LEU A 56 4.78 -22.05 2.60
C LEU A 56 4.10 -22.26 3.96
N GLU A 57 4.03 -23.51 4.45
CA GLU A 57 3.39 -23.86 5.72
C GLU A 57 4.04 -23.12 6.90
N GLN A 58 5.37 -23.06 6.96
CA GLN A 58 6.07 -22.33 8.02
C GLN A 58 5.77 -20.82 8.01
N ARG A 59 5.58 -20.23 6.83
CA ARG A 59 5.17 -18.81 6.70
C ARG A 59 3.74 -18.60 7.14
N LEU A 60 2.84 -19.51 6.79
CA LEU A 60 1.43 -19.49 7.22
C LEU A 60 1.33 -19.64 8.74
N ASP A 61 2.05 -20.59 9.32
CA ASP A 61 2.09 -20.81 10.78
C ASP A 61 2.65 -19.58 11.51
N ALA A 62 3.72 -18.98 11.00
CA ALA A 62 4.31 -17.77 11.58
C ALA A 62 3.33 -16.58 11.53
N LEU A 63 2.59 -16.40 10.42
CA LEU A 63 1.54 -15.37 10.31
C LEU A 63 0.38 -15.65 11.27
N GLN A 64 -0.07 -16.91 11.37
CA GLN A 64 -1.14 -17.29 12.27
C GLN A 64 -0.75 -17.05 13.74
N ASN A 65 0.45 -17.46 14.15
CA ASN A 65 0.96 -17.23 15.49
C ASN A 65 1.04 -15.73 15.82
N LEU A 66 1.54 -14.90 14.90
CA LEU A 66 1.57 -13.45 15.08
C LEU A 66 0.15 -12.85 15.19
N ARG A 67 -0.77 -13.33 14.36
CA ARG A 67 -2.18 -12.92 14.39
C ARG A 67 -2.84 -13.24 15.73
N GLU A 68 -2.61 -14.43 16.28
CA GLU A 68 -3.14 -14.83 17.59
C GLU A 68 -2.59 -13.96 18.74
N ARG A 69 -1.31 -13.57 18.65
CA ARG A 69 -0.71 -12.62 19.59
C ARG A 69 -1.30 -11.21 19.48
N ILE A 70 -1.61 -10.75 18.28
CA ILE A 70 -2.30 -9.48 18.03
C ILE A 70 -3.74 -9.52 18.55
N LEU A 71 -4.44 -10.63 18.32
CA LEU A 71 -5.79 -10.86 18.85
C LEU A 71 -5.82 -10.93 20.38
N GLY A 72 -4.74 -11.42 20.97
CA GLY A 72 -4.65 -11.69 22.42
C GLY A 72 -5.18 -13.08 22.80
N SER A 73 -5.44 -13.96 21.82
CA SER A 73 -5.84 -15.36 22.02
C SER A 73 -4.65 -16.26 22.40
N SER A 74 -3.42 -15.81 22.16
CA SER A 74 -2.19 -16.48 22.58
C SER A 74 -1.27 -15.52 23.35
N THR A 75 -0.55 -16.06 24.34
CA THR A 75 0.53 -15.36 25.05
C THR A 75 1.90 -16.01 24.82
N ALA A 76 1.95 -17.10 24.06
CA ALA A 76 3.18 -17.82 23.76
C ALA A 76 4.19 -16.89 23.07
N PRO A 77 5.46 -16.85 23.51
CA PRO A 77 6.48 -16.04 22.87
C PRO A 77 6.65 -16.42 21.39
N LEU A 78 6.86 -15.43 20.54
CA LEU A 78 7.16 -15.65 19.13
C LEU A 78 8.67 -15.74 18.95
N ASP A 79 9.11 -16.82 18.30
CA ASP A 79 10.47 -16.97 17.85
C ASP A 79 10.52 -17.06 16.32
N PHE A 80 11.00 -16.02 15.69
CA PHE A 80 11.23 -15.95 14.25
C PHE A 80 12.72 -16.06 13.90
N GLY A 81 13.54 -16.68 14.78
CA GLY A 81 14.99 -16.74 14.63
C GLY A 81 15.45 -17.32 13.30
N ASP A 82 14.82 -18.40 12.82
CA ASP A 82 15.13 -19.00 11.51
C ASP A 82 14.72 -18.08 10.35
N LEU A 83 13.52 -17.52 10.42
CA LEU A 83 13.06 -16.52 9.45
C LEU A 83 13.96 -15.29 9.44
N ALA A 84 14.39 -14.82 10.61
CA ALA A 84 15.27 -13.68 10.76
C ALA A 84 16.66 -13.94 10.15
N ARG A 85 17.26 -15.11 10.42
CA ARG A 85 18.59 -15.49 9.87
C ARG A 85 18.59 -15.55 8.35
N GLN A 86 17.47 -15.90 7.74
CA GLN A 86 17.33 -16.00 6.28
C GLN A 86 17.05 -14.66 5.60
N GLN A 87 16.85 -13.56 6.35
CA GLN A 87 16.62 -12.23 5.76
C GLN A 87 17.89 -11.69 5.10
N GLY A 88 17.73 -11.25 3.83
CA GLY A 88 18.83 -10.57 3.11
C GLY A 88 19.01 -9.11 3.54
N SER A 89 17.99 -8.53 4.22
CA SER A 89 18.03 -7.15 4.72
C SER A 89 18.30 -7.14 6.23
N PRO A 90 19.37 -6.48 6.71
CA PRO A 90 19.62 -6.34 8.14
C PRO A 90 18.46 -5.72 8.91
N ALA A 91 17.76 -4.74 8.30
CA ALA A 91 16.62 -4.08 8.93
C ALA A 91 15.42 -5.03 9.11
N GLU A 92 15.16 -5.91 8.14
CA GLU A 92 14.09 -6.91 8.21
C GLU A 92 14.42 -8.02 9.23
N ARG A 93 15.71 -8.39 9.37
CA ARG A 93 16.16 -9.27 10.43
C ARG A 93 15.83 -8.69 11.81
N VAL A 94 16.29 -7.47 12.07
CA VAL A 94 16.05 -6.78 13.34
C VAL A 94 14.54 -6.61 13.60
N LEU A 95 13.73 -6.39 12.56
CA LEU A 95 12.28 -6.29 12.67
C LEU A 95 11.66 -7.57 13.22
N LEU A 96 12.08 -8.74 12.73
CA LEU A 96 11.61 -10.04 13.21
C LEU A 96 12.12 -10.33 14.63
N GLU A 97 13.39 -10.03 14.92
CA GLU A 97 13.98 -10.22 16.27
C GLU A 97 13.31 -9.32 17.32
N LYS A 98 12.80 -8.14 16.92
CA LYS A 98 12.14 -7.15 17.81
C LYS A 98 10.61 -7.28 17.85
N VAL A 99 10.03 -8.39 17.35
CA VAL A 99 8.57 -8.57 17.30
C VAL A 99 7.93 -8.51 18.69
N GLU A 100 8.54 -9.14 19.70
CA GLU A 100 8.03 -9.12 21.08
C GLU A 100 8.06 -7.73 21.71
N ALA A 101 9.10 -6.94 21.43
CA ALA A 101 9.15 -5.54 21.86
C ALA A 101 8.06 -4.70 21.18
N SER A 102 7.78 -4.95 19.90
CA SER A 102 6.69 -4.30 19.15
C SER A 102 5.32 -4.68 19.72
N LEU A 103 5.12 -5.96 20.07
CA LEU A 103 3.88 -6.45 20.71
C LEU A 103 3.70 -5.89 22.14
N ALA A 104 4.77 -5.74 22.91
CA ALA A 104 4.72 -5.10 24.22
C ALA A 104 4.28 -3.63 24.11
N GLN A 105 4.83 -2.88 23.14
CA GLN A 105 4.38 -1.51 22.86
C GLN A 105 2.93 -1.46 22.36
N PHE A 106 2.50 -2.43 21.54
CA PHE A 106 1.13 -2.55 21.09
C PHE A 106 0.15 -2.73 22.28
N LYS A 107 0.48 -3.63 23.21
CA LYS A 107 -0.32 -3.86 24.43
C LYS A 107 -0.39 -2.64 25.36
N SER A 108 0.59 -1.75 25.32
CA SER A 108 0.63 -0.51 26.11
C SER A 108 -0.25 0.63 25.56
N LEU A 109 -0.85 0.46 24.39
CA LEU A 109 -1.76 1.44 23.81
C LEU A 109 -3.03 1.58 24.65
N SER A 110 -3.65 2.78 24.64
CA SER A 110 -4.99 2.93 25.22
C SER A 110 -6.00 1.97 24.57
N PRO A 111 -7.04 1.52 25.29
CA PRO A 111 -8.00 0.54 24.77
C PRO A 111 -8.58 0.92 23.40
N ALA A 112 -8.91 2.20 23.20
CA ALA A 112 -9.43 2.70 21.92
C ALA A 112 -8.40 2.58 20.78
N ASN A 113 -7.14 2.96 21.02
CA ASN A 113 -6.08 2.84 20.02
C ASN A 113 -5.72 1.38 19.76
N LEU A 114 -5.66 0.56 20.81
CA LEU A 114 -5.41 -0.87 20.72
C LEU A 114 -6.43 -1.56 19.80
N LYS A 115 -7.72 -1.22 19.97
CA LYS A 115 -8.81 -1.72 19.12
C LYS A 115 -8.57 -1.37 17.66
N LEU A 116 -8.32 -0.10 17.33
CA LEU A 116 -8.13 0.36 15.95
C LEU A 116 -6.89 -0.27 15.29
N VAL A 117 -5.77 -0.35 16.01
CA VAL A 117 -4.55 -0.99 15.49
C VAL A 117 -4.76 -2.49 15.29
N ARG A 118 -5.48 -3.15 16.21
CA ARG A 118 -5.83 -4.58 16.08
C ARG A 118 -6.67 -4.84 14.84
N GLU A 119 -7.74 -4.07 14.64
CA GLU A 119 -8.65 -4.21 13.48
C GLU A 119 -7.89 -4.12 12.15
N VAL A 120 -7.05 -3.11 11.97
CA VAL A 120 -6.30 -2.95 10.73
C VAL A 120 -5.28 -4.07 10.51
N LEU A 121 -4.58 -4.50 11.57
CA LEU A 121 -3.59 -5.58 11.48
C LEU A 121 -4.23 -6.93 11.13
N ILE A 122 -5.39 -7.25 11.68
CA ILE A 122 -6.13 -8.47 11.34
C ILE A 122 -6.51 -8.45 9.86
N THR A 123 -7.01 -7.32 9.37
CA THR A 123 -7.42 -7.19 7.97
C THR A 123 -6.21 -7.32 7.04
N ILE A 124 -5.09 -6.64 7.32
CA ILE A 124 -3.85 -6.75 6.54
C ILE A 124 -3.34 -8.19 6.52
N THR A 125 -3.24 -8.82 7.69
CA THR A 125 -2.76 -10.21 7.80
C THR A 125 -3.64 -11.15 6.99
N SER A 126 -4.97 -10.97 7.00
CA SER A 126 -5.88 -11.80 6.18
C SER A 126 -5.64 -11.64 4.68
N GLY A 127 -5.25 -10.44 4.23
CA GLY A 127 -4.87 -10.21 2.83
C GLY A 127 -3.57 -10.89 2.45
N GLN A 128 -2.60 -10.90 3.36
CA GLN A 128 -1.31 -11.58 3.15
C GLN A 128 -1.43 -13.10 3.21
N GLU A 129 -2.25 -13.65 4.10
CA GLU A 129 -2.59 -15.08 4.11
C GLU A 129 -3.25 -15.50 2.79
N LEU A 130 -4.20 -14.70 2.29
CA LEU A 130 -4.86 -14.95 1.00
C LEU A 130 -3.86 -14.95 -0.16
N ASP A 131 -2.95 -13.99 -0.18
CA ASP A 131 -1.88 -13.88 -1.18
C ASP A 131 -0.92 -15.08 -1.12
N LEU A 132 -0.51 -15.48 0.08
CA LEU A 132 0.32 -16.66 0.30
C LEU A 132 -0.36 -17.95 -0.15
N ARG A 133 -1.64 -18.16 0.16
CA ARG A 133 -2.38 -19.34 -0.27
C ARG A 133 -2.55 -19.40 -1.78
N ARG A 134 -2.71 -18.24 -2.44
CA ARG A 134 -2.86 -18.13 -3.89
C ARG A 134 -1.56 -18.34 -4.64
N PHE A 135 -0.48 -17.71 -4.18
CA PHE A 135 0.78 -17.64 -4.92
C PHE A 135 1.94 -18.39 -4.26
N GLY A 136 1.83 -18.71 -2.97
CA GLY A 136 2.95 -19.25 -2.20
C GLY A 136 3.37 -20.68 -2.59
N GLY A 137 2.49 -21.43 -3.25
CA GLY A 137 2.76 -22.77 -3.76
C GLY A 137 3.31 -22.80 -5.19
N ILE A 138 3.52 -21.66 -5.85
CA ILE A 138 4.06 -21.61 -7.20
C ILE A 138 5.51 -22.10 -7.17
N ALA A 139 5.76 -23.22 -7.89
CA ALA A 139 7.10 -23.75 -8.03
C ALA A 139 7.99 -22.75 -8.79
N LYS A 140 9.22 -22.56 -8.32
CA LYS A 140 10.20 -21.79 -9.09
C LYS A 140 10.51 -22.53 -10.37
N PRO A 141 10.50 -21.86 -11.53
CA PRO A 141 10.90 -22.50 -12.77
C PRO A 141 12.35 -22.95 -12.67
N PRO A 142 12.76 -24.01 -13.38
CA PRO A 142 14.16 -24.33 -13.55
C PRO A 142 14.90 -23.16 -14.18
N GLU A 143 16.22 -23.13 -14.05
CA GLU A 143 17.03 -22.03 -14.59
C GLU A 143 16.76 -21.84 -16.09
N GLY A 144 16.36 -20.63 -16.50
CA GLY A 144 15.93 -20.33 -17.87
C GLY A 144 14.51 -20.76 -18.24
N GLY A 145 13.76 -21.39 -17.32
CA GLY A 145 12.38 -21.81 -17.57
C GLY A 145 11.36 -20.69 -17.40
N THR A 146 10.18 -20.86 -18.03
CA THR A 146 9.06 -19.93 -17.92
C THR A 146 8.27 -20.23 -16.61
N PRO A 147 7.98 -19.21 -15.79
CA PRO A 147 7.19 -19.42 -14.58
C PRO A 147 5.74 -19.77 -14.91
N ASN A 148 5.13 -20.64 -14.11
CA ASN A 148 3.68 -20.80 -14.13
C ASN A 148 3.03 -19.55 -13.53
N VAL A 149 2.25 -18.79 -14.32
CA VAL A 149 1.62 -17.57 -13.88
C VAL A 149 0.21 -17.84 -13.40
N VAL A 150 -0.03 -17.60 -12.12
CA VAL A 150 -1.36 -17.66 -11.48
C VAL A 150 -1.90 -16.24 -11.42
N ALA A 151 -3.18 -16.05 -11.79
CA ALA A 151 -3.85 -14.74 -11.76
C ALA A 151 -4.99 -14.69 -10.75
N LEU A 152 -5.37 -13.47 -10.34
CA LEU A 152 -6.67 -13.22 -9.73
C LEU A 152 -7.76 -13.61 -10.72
N GLN A 153 -8.93 -14.05 -10.26
CA GLN A 153 -9.97 -14.51 -11.16
C GLN A 153 -10.85 -13.36 -11.66
N THR A 154 -11.20 -12.42 -10.78
CA THR A 154 -12.19 -11.37 -11.06
C THR A 154 -11.77 -10.00 -10.52
N ASP A 155 -12.41 -8.93 -11.03
CA ASP A 155 -12.29 -7.57 -10.47
C ASP A 155 -12.68 -7.50 -8.99
N ALA A 156 -13.61 -8.34 -8.53
CA ALA A 156 -14.01 -8.40 -7.14
C ALA A 156 -12.87 -8.91 -6.23
N GLU A 157 -12.10 -9.91 -6.71
CA GLU A 157 -10.92 -10.38 -5.99
C GLU A 157 -9.81 -9.32 -5.92
N LEU A 158 -9.60 -8.56 -6.99
CA LEU A 158 -8.66 -7.44 -7.01
C LEU A 158 -9.11 -6.34 -6.05
N ASP A 159 -10.41 -6.04 -6.00
CA ASP A 159 -10.97 -5.03 -5.13
C ASP A 159 -10.86 -5.44 -3.65
N ASP A 160 -11.16 -6.71 -3.32
CA ASP A 160 -11.01 -7.28 -1.96
C ASP A 160 -9.53 -7.29 -1.54
N TYR A 161 -8.63 -7.73 -2.41
CA TYR A 161 -7.19 -7.71 -2.13
C TYR A 161 -6.69 -6.30 -1.84
N THR A 162 -6.97 -5.34 -2.71
CA THR A 162 -6.54 -3.95 -2.52
C THR A 162 -7.15 -3.30 -1.28
N TYR A 163 -8.38 -3.69 -0.88
CA TYR A 163 -8.98 -3.28 0.39
C TYR A 163 -8.20 -3.84 1.57
N ARG A 164 -7.95 -5.16 1.60
CA ARG A 164 -7.29 -5.82 2.74
C ARG A 164 -5.89 -5.32 2.97
N VAL A 165 -5.10 -5.10 1.92
CA VAL A 165 -3.68 -4.72 2.08
C VAL A 165 -3.46 -3.21 2.17
N ALA A 166 -4.42 -2.37 1.75
CA ALA A 166 -4.22 -0.92 1.73
C ALA A 166 -5.49 -0.08 2.02
N GLY A 167 -6.67 -0.46 1.52
CA GLY A 167 -7.91 0.29 1.77
C GLY A 167 -8.24 0.39 3.26
N CYS A 168 -8.10 -0.69 4.01
CA CYS A 168 -8.29 -0.73 5.46
C CYS A 168 -7.32 0.20 6.22
N VAL A 169 -6.13 0.45 5.66
CA VAL A 169 -5.16 1.40 6.22
C VAL A 169 -5.68 2.83 6.13
N GLY A 170 -6.36 3.19 5.02
CA GLY A 170 -7.02 4.48 4.87
C GLY A 170 -8.09 4.70 5.94
N GLU A 171 -8.92 3.69 6.18
CA GLU A 171 -9.94 3.70 7.22
C GLU A 171 -9.33 3.85 8.63
N PHE A 172 -8.33 3.06 8.97
CA PHE A 172 -7.58 3.15 10.23
C PHE A 172 -6.97 4.54 10.43
N TRP A 173 -6.27 5.05 9.42
CA TRP A 173 -5.67 6.37 9.42
C TRP A 173 -6.72 7.46 9.71
N THR A 174 -7.86 7.40 9.06
CA THR A 174 -8.96 8.36 9.24
C THR A 174 -9.50 8.33 10.64
N LYS A 175 -9.79 7.14 11.19
CA LYS A 175 -10.30 6.97 12.55
C LYS A 175 -9.32 7.53 13.61
N ILE A 176 -8.02 7.26 13.47
CA ILE A 176 -6.98 7.79 14.37
C ILE A 176 -6.87 9.32 14.26
N CYS A 177 -6.81 9.85 13.03
CA CYS A 177 -6.70 11.29 12.81
C CYS A 177 -7.96 12.02 13.29
N ARG A 178 -9.14 11.46 13.02
CA ARG A 178 -10.44 12.00 13.48
C ARG A 178 -10.46 12.14 15.00
N ALA A 179 -10.09 11.08 15.70
CA ALA A 179 -10.13 11.06 17.15
C ALA A 179 -9.09 12.01 17.82
N ARG A 180 -7.96 12.27 17.17
CA ARG A 180 -6.82 12.94 17.80
C ARG A 180 -6.50 14.33 17.28
N LEU A 181 -6.80 14.63 16.01
CA LEU A 181 -6.38 15.89 15.38
C LEU A 181 -7.56 16.85 15.16
N PHE A 182 -8.75 16.33 14.93
CA PHE A 182 -9.92 17.16 14.61
C PHE A 182 -11.26 16.54 15.08
N PRO A 183 -11.37 16.17 16.39
CA PRO A 183 -12.54 15.45 16.91
C PRO A 183 -13.87 16.20 16.74
N THR A 184 -13.84 17.53 16.74
CA THR A 184 -15.03 18.39 16.68
C THR A 184 -15.23 19.07 15.32
N ALA A 185 -14.38 18.77 14.31
CA ALA A 185 -14.54 19.39 13.00
C ALA A 185 -15.86 18.94 12.34
N PRO A 186 -16.67 19.84 11.75
CA PRO A 186 -17.90 19.48 11.06
C PRO A 186 -17.56 18.87 9.69
N LEU A 187 -17.36 17.56 9.66
CA LEU A 187 -17.01 16.79 8.47
C LEU A 187 -18.05 15.70 8.23
N ASP A 188 -18.28 15.37 6.97
CA ASP A 188 -19.01 14.17 6.58
C ASP A 188 -18.10 12.94 6.80
N ASP A 189 -18.26 12.28 7.93
CA ASP A 189 -17.44 11.14 8.34
C ASP A 189 -17.63 9.93 7.41
N ALA A 190 -18.81 9.71 6.87
CA ALA A 190 -19.10 8.61 5.93
C ALA A 190 -18.33 8.81 4.62
N ARG A 191 -18.40 10.00 4.04
CA ARG A 191 -17.64 10.35 2.84
C ARG A 191 -16.15 10.33 3.10
N LEU A 192 -15.70 10.84 4.24
CA LEU A 192 -14.28 10.85 4.61
C LEU A 192 -13.72 9.42 4.69
N LEU A 193 -14.44 8.48 5.29
CA LEU A 193 -14.07 7.07 5.35
C LEU A 193 -14.06 6.43 3.95
N ALA A 194 -15.11 6.64 3.15
CA ALA A 194 -15.19 6.09 1.79
C ALA A 194 -14.01 6.57 0.91
N ASP A 195 -13.71 7.87 0.93
CA ASP A 195 -12.60 8.45 0.16
C ASP A 195 -11.23 7.97 0.67
N SER A 196 -11.08 7.72 1.97
CA SER A 196 -9.84 7.19 2.54
C SER A 196 -9.58 5.73 2.15
N VAL A 197 -10.61 4.90 2.08
CA VAL A 197 -10.53 3.53 1.57
C VAL A 197 -10.12 3.53 0.10
N ARG A 198 -10.77 4.35 -0.72
CA ARG A 198 -10.40 4.53 -2.13
C ARG A 198 -8.95 4.99 -2.27
N PHE A 199 -8.51 5.93 -1.44
CA PHE A 199 -7.13 6.40 -1.42
C PHE A 199 -6.13 5.24 -1.21
N GLY A 200 -6.35 4.39 -0.21
CA GLY A 200 -5.53 3.21 0.04
C GLY A 200 -5.51 2.27 -1.16
N LYS A 201 -6.69 1.91 -1.69
CA LYS A 201 -6.83 1.06 -2.90
C LYS A 201 -6.09 1.64 -4.10
N GLY A 202 -6.15 2.96 -4.31
CA GLY A 202 -5.45 3.65 -5.40
C GLY A 202 -3.93 3.50 -5.31
N LEU A 203 -3.36 3.68 -4.12
CA LEU A 203 -1.92 3.48 -3.90
C LEU A 203 -1.50 2.04 -4.19
N GLN A 204 -2.31 1.06 -3.80
CA GLN A 204 -2.00 -0.34 -4.06
C GLN A 204 -2.14 -0.71 -5.54
N LEU A 205 -3.16 -0.19 -6.23
CA LEU A 205 -3.29 -0.38 -7.68
C LEU A 205 -2.08 0.20 -8.44
N VAL A 206 -1.60 1.38 -8.06
CA VAL A 206 -0.37 1.94 -8.67
C VAL A 206 0.82 1.01 -8.45
N ASN A 207 0.95 0.39 -7.26
CA ASN A 207 2.02 -0.57 -6.99
C ASN A 207 1.87 -1.82 -7.85
N ILE A 208 0.69 -2.42 -7.91
CA ILE A 208 0.38 -3.60 -8.73
C ILE A 208 0.73 -3.36 -10.20
N LEU A 209 0.27 -2.24 -10.74
CA LEU A 209 0.50 -1.91 -12.15
C LEU A 209 1.99 -1.65 -12.42
N ARG A 210 2.67 -0.92 -11.56
CA ARG A 210 4.10 -0.63 -11.68
C ARG A 210 4.97 -1.89 -11.60
N ASP A 211 4.63 -2.80 -10.71
CA ASP A 211 5.46 -3.96 -10.40
C ASP A 211 5.06 -5.21 -11.23
N LEU A 212 4.07 -5.08 -12.14
CA LEU A 212 3.56 -6.16 -13.00
C LEU A 212 4.68 -7.01 -13.65
N PRO A 213 5.72 -6.45 -14.33
CA PRO A 213 6.74 -7.28 -14.93
C PRO A 213 7.55 -8.10 -13.93
N ALA A 214 7.74 -7.58 -12.73
CA ALA A 214 8.49 -8.26 -11.67
C ALA A 214 7.64 -9.37 -11.01
N ASP A 215 6.35 -9.13 -10.83
CA ASP A 215 5.42 -10.10 -10.25
C ASP A 215 5.15 -11.27 -11.20
N LEU A 216 5.00 -11.02 -12.49
CA LEU A 216 4.86 -12.07 -13.52
C LEU A 216 6.04 -13.04 -13.49
N ARG A 217 7.28 -12.57 -13.30
CA ARG A 217 8.47 -13.43 -13.18
C ARG A 217 8.50 -14.28 -11.92
N LYS A 218 7.71 -13.89 -10.91
CA LYS A 218 7.47 -14.70 -9.72
C LYS A 218 6.24 -15.59 -9.86
N GLY A 219 5.63 -15.64 -11.04
CA GLY A 219 4.40 -16.38 -11.32
C GLY A 219 3.13 -15.69 -10.78
N ARG A 220 3.18 -14.42 -10.38
CA ARG A 220 2.06 -13.68 -9.78
C ARG A 220 1.45 -12.72 -10.78
N CYS A 221 0.14 -12.76 -10.97
CA CYS A 221 -0.60 -11.79 -11.78
C CYS A 221 -1.79 -11.26 -10.98
N TYR A 222 -1.79 -9.96 -10.69
CA TYR A 222 -2.92 -9.31 -10.01
C TYR A 222 -3.97 -8.78 -10.98
N LEU A 223 -3.72 -8.82 -12.30
CA LEU A 223 -4.76 -8.54 -13.29
C LEU A 223 -5.72 -9.72 -13.37
N PRO A 224 -7.05 -9.47 -13.36
CA PRO A 224 -8.04 -10.55 -13.37
C PRO A 224 -8.01 -11.39 -14.64
N ALA A 225 -8.08 -12.72 -14.49
CA ALA A 225 -8.02 -13.67 -15.58
C ALA A 225 -9.24 -13.55 -16.53
N ASP A 226 -10.44 -13.26 -16.00
CA ASP A 226 -11.63 -12.99 -16.79
C ASP A 226 -11.42 -11.79 -17.73
N LYS A 227 -10.78 -10.72 -17.26
CA LYS A 227 -10.48 -9.53 -18.05
C LYS A 227 -9.36 -9.74 -19.05
N LEU A 228 -8.38 -10.56 -18.72
CA LEU A 228 -7.34 -10.98 -19.67
C LEU A 228 -7.96 -11.82 -20.78
N THR A 229 -8.85 -12.75 -20.47
CA THR A 229 -9.58 -13.56 -21.45
C THR A 229 -10.44 -12.71 -22.39
N GLU A 230 -11.14 -11.68 -21.86
CA GLU A 230 -11.88 -10.71 -22.68
C GLU A 230 -10.95 -9.95 -23.66
N ALA A 231 -9.68 -9.74 -23.30
CA ALA A 231 -8.66 -9.14 -24.17
C ALA A 231 -7.97 -10.16 -25.09
N GLY A 232 -8.40 -11.43 -25.08
CA GLY A 232 -7.80 -12.53 -25.83
C GLY A 232 -6.42 -12.96 -25.32
N LEU A 233 -6.13 -12.71 -24.03
CA LEU A 233 -4.85 -13.02 -23.39
C LEU A 233 -5.05 -14.04 -22.27
N THR A 234 -4.03 -14.83 -22.03
CA THR A 234 -3.86 -15.64 -20.81
C THR A 234 -2.84 -14.97 -19.90
N PRO A 235 -2.80 -15.31 -18.59
CA PRO A 235 -1.76 -14.80 -17.70
C PRO A 235 -0.33 -15.10 -18.18
N ALA A 236 -0.10 -16.24 -18.85
CA ALA A 236 1.20 -16.63 -19.38
C ALA A 236 1.64 -15.75 -20.56
N ASP A 237 0.69 -15.28 -21.39
CA ASP A 237 0.99 -14.41 -22.54
C ASP A 237 1.62 -13.08 -22.11
N LEU A 238 1.43 -12.66 -20.86
CA LEU A 238 2.02 -11.43 -20.32
C LEU A 238 3.53 -11.52 -20.08
N LEU A 239 4.12 -12.69 -20.20
CA LEU A 239 5.58 -12.85 -20.14
C LEU A 239 6.23 -12.44 -21.48
N GLU A 240 5.46 -12.37 -22.56
CA GLU A 240 5.92 -12.00 -23.89
C GLU A 240 5.71 -10.51 -24.14
N LEU A 241 6.81 -9.78 -24.36
CA LEU A 241 6.80 -8.33 -24.58
C LEU A 241 5.94 -7.89 -25.78
N ALA A 242 5.83 -8.75 -26.79
CA ALA A 242 5.02 -8.48 -27.99
C ALA A 242 3.52 -8.35 -27.69
N ASN A 243 3.03 -8.93 -26.60
CA ASN A 243 1.63 -8.86 -26.20
C ASN A 243 1.27 -7.52 -25.49
N GLU A 244 2.22 -6.63 -25.29
CA GLU A 244 1.98 -5.33 -24.66
C GLU A 244 0.88 -4.53 -25.39
N THR A 245 0.91 -4.47 -26.72
CA THR A 245 -0.10 -3.76 -27.51
C THR A 245 -1.52 -4.32 -27.32
N ARG A 246 -1.65 -5.64 -27.12
CA ARG A 246 -2.94 -6.30 -26.84
C ARG A 246 -3.39 -6.06 -25.40
N LEU A 247 -2.45 -6.02 -24.45
CA LEU A 247 -2.72 -5.74 -23.06
C LEU A 247 -3.08 -4.26 -22.82
N ARG A 248 -2.48 -3.34 -23.58
CA ARG A 248 -2.53 -1.90 -23.33
C ARG A 248 -3.95 -1.35 -23.05
N PRO A 249 -5.00 -1.66 -23.84
CA PRO A 249 -6.35 -1.14 -23.56
C PRO A 249 -6.92 -1.61 -22.20
N LEU A 250 -6.61 -2.82 -21.79
CA LEU A 250 -7.01 -3.35 -20.49
C LEU A 250 -6.20 -2.69 -19.36
N TYR A 251 -4.90 -2.58 -19.55
CA TYR A 251 -4.00 -1.98 -18.58
C TYR A 251 -4.34 -0.50 -18.33
N ASP A 252 -4.64 0.25 -19.36
CA ASP A 252 -5.02 1.66 -19.28
C ASP A 252 -6.33 1.84 -18.50
N ARG A 253 -7.32 0.94 -18.63
CA ARG A 253 -8.53 0.94 -17.76
C ARG A 253 -8.18 0.82 -16.29
N TYR A 254 -7.17 0.02 -15.92
CA TYR A 254 -6.72 -0.08 -14.53
C TYR A 254 -5.91 1.13 -14.08
N LEU A 255 -5.18 1.79 -14.99
CA LEU A 255 -4.56 3.08 -14.69
C LEU A 255 -5.62 4.15 -14.41
N ASP A 256 -6.69 4.21 -15.20
CA ASP A 256 -7.82 5.13 -14.98
C ASP A 256 -8.51 4.85 -13.63
N LYS A 257 -8.72 3.58 -13.29
CA LYS A 257 -9.27 3.17 -11.98
C LYS A 257 -8.35 3.62 -10.83
N ALA A 258 -7.03 3.44 -10.98
CA ALA A 258 -6.06 3.88 -9.98
C ALA A 258 -6.06 5.41 -9.84
N GLU A 259 -6.09 6.14 -10.95
CA GLU A 259 -6.16 7.61 -10.98
C GLU A 259 -7.44 8.11 -10.30
N ALA A 260 -8.61 7.54 -10.62
CA ALA A 260 -9.88 7.88 -9.98
C ALA A 260 -9.87 7.64 -8.46
N HIS A 261 -9.16 6.61 -8.01
CA HIS A 261 -8.95 6.38 -6.59
C HIS A 261 -7.99 7.39 -5.95
N LEU A 262 -6.92 7.80 -6.63
CA LEU A 262 -6.02 8.86 -6.15
C LEU A 262 -6.71 10.23 -6.11
N HIS A 263 -7.63 10.51 -7.05
CA HIS A 263 -8.47 11.71 -7.01
C HIS A 263 -9.40 11.71 -5.79
N ALA A 264 -9.99 10.56 -5.42
CA ALA A 264 -10.72 10.45 -4.15
C ALA A 264 -9.82 10.70 -2.94
N GLY A 265 -8.56 10.19 -2.97
CA GLY A 265 -7.55 10.51 -1.97
C GLY A 265 -7.20 12.00 -1.90
N TRP A 266 -7.21 12.69 -3.05
CA TRP A 266 -7.01 14.14 -3.08
C TRP A 266 -8.22 14.90 -2.51
N ALA A 267 -9.44 14.45 -2.81
CA ALA A 267 -10.67 14.98 -2.19
C ALA A 267 -10.64 14.78 -0.67
N TYR A 268 -10.29 13.58 -0.20
CA TYR A 268 -10.04 13.28 1.21
C TYR A 268 -9.03 14.26 1.84
N THR A 269 -7.87 14.42 1.22
CA THR A 269 -6.81 15.31 1.70
C THR A 269 -7.31 16.76 1.82
N ASN A 270 -8.12 17.20 0.87
CA ASN A 270 -8.71 18.56 0.87
C ASN A 270 -9.84 18.72 1.88
N ALA A 271 -10.56 17.66 2.25
CA ALA A 271 -11.57 17.66 3.29
C ALA A 271 -10.98 17.83 4.70
N LEU A 272 -9.73 17.40 4.93
CA LEU A 272 -9.08 17.58 6.23
C LEU A 272 -8.95 19.06 6.59
N PRO A 273 -9.16 19.46 7.87
CA PRO A 273 -9.04 20.87 8.27
C PRO A 273 -7.69 21.48 7.87
N TRP A 274 -7.72 22.71 7.36
CA TRP A 274 -6.51 23.39 6.87
C TRP A 274 -5.41 23.45 7.93
N ARG A 275 -5.76 23.67 9.19
CA ARG A 275 -4.82 23.68 10.32
C ARG A 275 -4.05 22.36 10.50
N CYS A 276 -4.55 21.26 9.92
CA CYS A 276 -3.89 19.95 9.98
C CYS A 276 -2.86 19.79 8.85
N ALA A 277 -2.07 20.84 8.55
CA ALA A 277 -1.09 20.88 7.45
C ALA A 277 -0.20 19.63 7.38
N ARG A 278 0.32 19.16 8.51
CA ARG A 278 1.20 17.99 8.57
C ARG A 278 0.49 16.70 8.15
N ALA A 279 -0.77 16.50 8.53
CA ALA A 279 -1.57 15.36 8.10
C ALA A 279 -1.92 15.48 6.60
N ARG A 280 -2.27 16.67 6.12
CA ARG A 280 -2.54 16.92 4.70
C ARG A 280 -1.31 16.66 3.83
N LEU A 281 -0.13 17.12 4.24
CA LEU A 281 1.14 16.85 3.54
C LEU A 281 1.47 15.36 3.53
N ALA A 282 1.25 14.67 4.66
CA ALA A 282 1.45 13.23 4.75
C ALA A 282 0.58 12.43 3.76
N CYS A 283 -0.64 12.89 3.50
CA CYS A 283 -1.54 12.30 2.49
C CYS A 283 -1.17 12.74 1.07
N ALA A 284 -0.80 14.00 0.88
CA ALA A 284 -0.50 14.55 -0.45
C ALA A 284 0.71 13.89 -1.12
N TRP A 285 1.79 13.60 -0.37
CA TRP A 285 3.02 13.08 -0.95
C TRP A 285 2.86 11.74 -1.67
N PRO A 286 2.25 10.70 -1.08
CA PRO A 286 2.01 9.45 -1.81
C PRO A 286 1.07 9.63 -3.02
N ILE A 287 0.08 10.53 -2.95
CA ILE A 287 -0.81 10.83 -4.08
C ILE A 287 -0.01 11.44 -5.24
N LEU A 288 0.79 12.47 -4.98
CA LEU A 288 1.60 13.14 -6.01
C LEU A 288 2.60 12.17 -6.66
N ILE A 289 3.22 11.29 -5.85
CA ILE A 289 4.10 10.24 -6.33
C ILE A 289 3.32 9.24 -7.18
N GLY A 290 2.12 8.83 -6.75
CA GLY A 290 1.24 7.92 -7.48
C GLY A 290 0.83 8.47 -8.84
N VAL A 291 0.33 9.70 -8.89
CA VAL A 291 -0.03 10.39 -10.15
C VAL A 291 1.16 10.46 -11.10
N LYS A 292 2.35 10.83 -10.60
CA LYS A 292 3.57 10.86 -11.41
C LYS A 292 4.00 9.49 -11.90
N THR A 293 3.75 8.44 -11.12
CA THR A 293 3.99 7.05 -11.52
C THR A 293 3.05 6.65 -12.65
N ILE A 294 1.76 6.94 -12.54
CA ILE A 294 0.77 6.69 -13.60
C ILE A 294 1.19 7.37 -14.92
N GLN A 295 1.59 8.65 -14.88
CA GLN A 295 2.07 9.36 -16.07
C GLN A 295 3.24 8.65 -16.76
N ARG A 296 4.13 8.02 -16.02
CA ARG A 296 5.24 7.25 -16.59
C ARG A 296 4.80 5.89 -17.13
N LEU A 297 3.85 5.24 -16.48
CA LEU A 297 3.32 3.96 -16.93
C LEU A 297 2.54 4.09 -18.23
N LEU A 298 1.89 5.23 -18.49
CA LEU A 298 1.24 5.53 -19.77
C LEU A 298 2.22 5.55 -20.96
N ALA A 299 3.49 5.88 -20.72
CA ALA A 299 4.52 6.01 -21.76
C ALA A 299 5.50 4.82 -21.82
N ALA A 300 5.41 3.87 -20.88
CA ALA A 300 6.35 2.75 -20.77
C ALA A 300 5.77 1.48 -21.39
N ASN A 301 6.64 0.58 -21.90
CA ASN A 301 6.25 -0.82 -22.11
C ASN A 301 6.11 -1.50 -20.75
N VAL A 302 4.86 -1.81 -20.37
CA VAL A 302 4.52 -2.28 -19.03
C VAL A 302 4.80 -3.77 -18.80
N LEU A 303 5.21 -4.50 -19.82
CA LEU A 303 5.66 -5.89 -19.71
C LEU A 303 7.20 -5.98 -19.67
N ASP A 304 7.92 -4.89 -20.00
CA ASP A 304 9.39 -4.90 -20.05
C ASP A 304 10.01 -4.80 -18.64
N PRO A 305 10.67 -5.85 -18.15
CA PRO A 305 11.31 -5.86 -16.84
C PRO A 305 12.53 -4.96 -16.74
N GLN A 306 13.10 -4.57 -17.90
CA GLN A 306 14.24 -3.67 -17.95
C GLN A 306 13.80 -2.21 -17.83
N GLN A 307 12.56 -1.90 -18.23
CA GLN A 307 11.96 -0.58 -18.08
C GLN A 307 11.35 -0.37 -16.68
N ARG A 308 12.21 -0.36 -15.67
CA ARG A 308 11.73 -0.15 -14.30
C ARG A 308 11.21 1.28 -14.12
N VAL A 309 9.89 1.44 -14.11
CA VAL A 309 9.23 2.72 -13.82
C VAL A 309 9.44 3.10 -12.36
N LYS A 310 10.24 4.14 -12.14
CA LYS A 310 10.55 4.63 -10.79
C LYS A 310 10.75 6.13 -10.80
N ILE A 311 10.14 6.83 -9.83
CA ILE A 311 10.39 8.24 -9.61
C ILE A 311 11.70 8.41 -8.86
N SER A 312 12.57 9.30 -9.36
CA SER A 312 13.87 9.55 -8.75
C SER A 312 13.72 10.24 -7.38
N ARG A 313 14.69 10.03 -6.48
CA ARG A 313 14.73 10.71 -5.18
C ARG A 313 14.73 12.24 -5.31
N ARG A 314 15.29 12.76 -6.41
CA ARG A 314 15.30 14.21 -6.69
C ARG A 314 13.89 14.71 -6.97
N GLU A 315 13.15 14.02 -7.85
CA GLU A 315 11.76 14.37 -8.16
C GLU A 315 10.84 14.26 -6.94
N VAL A 316 10.99 13.21 -6.13
CA VAL A 316 10.23 13.08 -4.86
C VAL A 316 10.49 14.30 -3.98
N ARG A 317 11.76 14.70 -3.80
CA ARG A 317 12.10 15.90 -3.01
C ARG A 317 11.52 17.19 -3.61
N GLN A 318 11.52 17.33 -4.93
CA GLN A 318 10.92 18.47 -5.63
C GLN A 318 9.40 18.53 -5.42
N LEU A 319 8.69 17.40 -5.57
CA LEU A 319 7.25 17.31 -5.31
C LEU A 319 6.92 17.70 -3.85
N MET A 320 7.71 17.19 -2.90
CA MET A 320 7.53 17.52 -1.49
C MET A 320 7.77 19.01 -1.22
N ALA A 321 8.88 19.58 -1.71
CA ALA A 321 9.20 20.99 -1.54
C ALA A 321 8.11 21.87 -2.18
N TRP A 322 7.70 21.55 -3.41
CA TRP A 322 6.63 22.26 -4.09
C TRP A 322 5.31 22.21 -3.32
N SER A 323 4.95 21.07 -2.75
CA SER A 323 3.73 20.94 -1.94
C SER A 323 3.77 21.79 -0.68
N VAL A 324 4.91 21.88 -0.01
CA VAL A 324 5.09 22.71 1.18
C VAL A 324 4.99 24.19 0.80
N VAL A 325 5.67 24.61 -0.28
CA VAL A 325 5.63 26.01 -0.77
C VAL A 325 4.22 26.38 -1.22
N SER A 326 3.51 25.51 -1.91
CA SER A 326 2.15 25.77 -2.42
C SER A 326 1.08 25.71 -1.33
N TYR A 327 1.37 25.12 -0.17
CA TYR A 327 0.38 24.91 0.89
C TYR A 327 -0.31 26.21 1.36
N PRO A 328 0.37 27.34 1.58
CA PRO A 328 -0.29 28.56 2.02
C PRO A 328 -1.32 29.14 1.03
N TRP A 329 -1.25 28.74 -0.24
CA TRP A 329 -2.14 29.23 -1.30
C TRP A 329 -3.16 28.17 -1.71
N PRO A 330 -4.42 28.22 -1.23
CA PRO A 330 -5.42 27.18 -1.46
C PRO A 330 -5.66 26.84 -2.94
N VAL A 331 -5.59 27.84 -3.82
CA VAL A 331 -5.78 27.62 -5.26
C VAL A 331 -4.61 26.85 -5.87
N ALA A 332 -3.37 27.25 -5.54
CA ALA A 332 -2.17 26.55 -6.01
C ALA A 332 -2.13 25.11 -5.48
N TRP A 333 -2.42 24.93 -4.19
CA TRP A 333 -2.53 23.61 -3.55
C TRP A 333 -3.53 22.71 -4.26
N ARG A 334 -4.77 23.14 -4.46
CA ARG A 334 -5.82 22.34 -5.09
C ARG A 334 -5.46 21.92 -6.52
N ARG A 335 -4.75 22.78 -7.25
CA ARG A 335 -4.34 22.54 -8.65
C ARG A 335 -3.20 21.53 -8.80
N MET A 336 -2.55 21.07 -7.72
CA MET A 336 -1.43 20.13 -7.80
C MET A 336 -1.82 18.76 -8.43
N VAL A 337 -3.11 18.40 -8.40
CA VAL A 337 -3.66 17.12 -8.91
C VAL A 337 -4.86 17.37 -9.84
N LEU A 338 -4.87 18.44 -10.64
CA LEU A 338 -6.04 18.82 -11.46
C LEU A 338 -6.00 18.33 -12.92
N ALA A 339 -4.88 17.83 -13.41
CA ALA A 339 -4.83 17.31 -14.78
C ALA A 339 -4.94 15.79 -14.74
N PRO A 340 -6.00 15.16 -15.29
CA PRO A 340 -6.01 13.72 -15.48
C PRO A 340 -4.83 13.35 -16.39
N ALA A 341 -4.08 12.33 -15.97
CA ALA A 341 -2.93 11.83 -16.72
C ALA A 341 -3.38 11.09 -17.99
N SER A 342 -4.57 10.50 -17.95
CA SER A 342 -5.23 9.82 -19.06
C SER A 342 -6.24 10.75 -19.76
N GLY A 343 -6.22 10.76 -21.11
CA GLY A 343 -7.10 11.59 -21.92
C GLY A 343 -8.61 11.27 -21.82
N LEU A 344 -8.98 10.19 -21.13
CA LEU A 344 -10.38 9.73 -20.93
C LEU A 344 -11.15 10.52 -19.88
N GLY A 345 -10.47 11.20 -18.94
CA GLY A 345 -11.14 12.06 -17.95
C GLY A 345 -11.88 13.26 -18.54
N LYS A 346 -11.70 13.56 -19.83
CA LYS A 346 -12.46 14.61 -20.54
C LYS A 346 -13.91 14.21 -20.85
N ALA A 347 -14.20 12.92 -20.94
CA ALA A 347 -15.55 12.46 -21.29
C ALA A 347 -16.54 12.44 -20.11
N VAL A 348 -16.03 12.29 -18.88
CA VAL A 348 -16.89 12.23 -17.67
C VAL A 348 -17.22 13.63 -17.12
N ALA A 349 -16.37 14.63 -17.40
CA ALA A 349 -16.64 16.01 -16.99
C ALA A 349 -17.62 16.76 -17.91
N SER A 350 -17.88 16.24 -19.11
CA SER A 350 -18.84 16.85 -20.07
C SER A 350 -20.21 16.21 -20.08
N GLY A 351 -20.48 15.19 -19.26
CA GLY A 351 -21.73 14.45 -19.19
C GLY A 351 -22.71 14.87 -18.10
N ALA A 352 -22.47 15.99 -17.42
CA ALA A 352 -23.37 16.51 -16.41
C ALA A 352 -24.22 17.69 -16.97
N ASP A 353 -24.85 17.49 -18.12
CA ASP A 353 -26.01 18.26 -18.57
C ASP A 353 -26.72 17.47 -19.66
N LEU A 354 -27.65 16.62 -19.26
CA LEU A 354 -28.80 16.18 -20.07
C LEU A 354 -29.78 15.41 -19.16
N THR A 355 -30.84 16.18 -18.72
CA THR A 355 -32.15 15.83 -18.18
C THR A 355 -32.22 14.98 -16.93
#